data_76197c28c96940bfaf101e0f32efb2ac
#
_entry.id   76197c28c96940bfaf101e0f32efb2ac
#
_cell.length_a   1.000
_cell.length_b   1.000
_cell.length_c   1.000
_cell.angle_alpha   90.00
_cell.angle_beta   90.00
_cell.angle_gamma   90.00
#
_symmetry.space_group_name_H-M   'P 1'
#
loop_
_entity.id
_entity.type
_entity.pdbx_description
1 polymer ?
#
loop_
_entity_poly.entity_id
_entity_poly.type
_entity_poly.pdbx_seq_one_letter_code
_entity_poly.pdbx_strand_id
1 'polypeptide(L)'
;MLVFKLPDSDKFFCTDNSAGVSLVSFVSFDSKTVLDFKGNLCEISKEEILNLNVSPKSKSPLLEIAKETPESYAHKISQAKDFIEKNELKKLVLSRRKLLMYLDIDSEKKLSLAKSFLKFSESYPSAFCYLFEKNGEIWMGGFSEVLGKFDKNTNIFETMSVAGTLPLEENWSDKEIEE
;
A
#
# COMPACT_ATOMS: atom_id res chain seq x y z
N MET A 1 -0.85 -11.19 12.29
CA MET A 1 -1.36 -9.91 12.87
C MET A 1 -1.64 -8.94 11.74
N LEU A 2 -2.76 -8.22 11.78
CA LEU A 2 -3.08 -7.12 10.87
C LEU A 2 -3.59 -5.94 11.69
N VAL A 3 -3.06 -4.75 11.40
CA VAL A 3 -3.60 -3.46 11.86
C VAL A 3 -3.87 -2.60 10.64
N PHE A 4 -4.99 -1.90 10.61
CA PHE A 4 -5.34 -1.03 9.50
C PHE A 4 -6.19 0.17 9.92
N LYS A 5 -6.23 1.16 9.03
CA LYS A 5 -7.08 2.36 9.14
C LYS A 5 -7.89 2.49 7.84
N LEU A 6 -9.17 2.73 7.97
CA LEU A 6 -10.02 3.05 6.82
C LEU A 6 -9.78 4.49 6.33
N PRO A 7 -10.05 4.78 5.06
CA PRO A 7 -10.04 6.14 4.53
C PRO A 7 -10.90 7.08 5.39
N ASP A 8 -10.40 8.29 5.61
CA ASP A 8 -11.08 9.38 6.33
C ASP A 8 -11.54 9.03 7.76
N SER A 9 -10.90 8.01 8.36
CA SER A 9 -11.17 7.56 9.72
C SER A 9 -9.97 7.85 10.62
N ASP A 10 -10.23 8.27 11.86
CA ASP A 10 -9.21 8.39 12.91
C ASP A 10 -9.05 7.09 13.72
N LYS A 11 -9.90 6.10 13.44
CA LYS A 11 -9.89 4.81 14.13
C LYS A 11 -9.00 3.80 13.47
N PHE A 12 -8.29 3.05 14.30
CA PHE A 12 -7.51 1.91 13.88
C PHE A 12 -8.21 0.61 14.28
N PHE A 13 -8.04 -0.40 13.46
CA PHE A 13 -8.64 -1.71 13.65
C PHE A 13 -7.59 -2.80 13.57
N CYS A 14 -7.85 -3.89 14.26
CA CYS A 14 -7.05 -5.11 14.14
C CYS A 14 -7.96 -6.34 14.04
N THR A 15 -7.37 -7.46 13.67
CA THR A 15 -8.03 -8.77 13.72
C THR A 15 -7.47 -9.57 14.89
N ASP A 16 -8.34 -10.26 15.63
CA ASP A 16 -7.94 -11.12 16.75
C ASP A 16 -7.35 -12.46 16.30
N ASN A 17 -7.33 -12.72 14.99
CA ASN A 17 -6.88 -13.96 14.35
C ASN A 17 -7.58 -15.24 14.86
N SER A 18 -8.76 -15.11 15.46
CA SER A 18 -9.58 -16.25 15.83
C SER A 18 -10.08 -17.02 14.59
N ALA A 19 -10.59 -18.23 14.78
CA ALA A 19 -11.22 -18.97 13.71
C ALA A 19 -12.53 -18.26 13.28
N GLY A 20 -12.70 -18.02 11.99
CA GLY A 20 -13.87 -17.32 11.49
C GLY A 20 -13.81 -16.99 10.01
N VAL A 21 -14.66 -16.06 9.62
CA VAL A 21 -14.74 -15.54 8.26
C VAL A 21 -13.55 -14.63 7.97
N SER A 22 -13.06 -14.61 6.74
CA SER A 22 -12.07 -13.63 6.29
C SER A 22 -12.66 -12.24 6.36
N LEU A 23 -12.01 -11.35 7.13
CA LEU A 23 -12.38 -9.94 7.25
C LEU A 23 -11.64 -9.07 6.25
N VAL A 24 -10.35 -9.36 6.05
CA VAL A 24 -9.48 -8.64 5.13
C VAL A 24 -8.65 -9.65 4.37
N SER A 25 -8.61 -9.50 3.06
CA SER A 25 -7.79 -10.33 2.17
C SER A 25 -6.91 -9.45 1.31
N PHE A 26 -5.62 -9.78 1.23
CA PHE A 26 -4.70 -9.21 0.25
C PHE A 26 -4.48 -10.24 -0.84
N VAL A 27 -4.77 -9.84 -2.07
CA VAL A 27 -4.68 -10.72 -3.24
C VAL A 27 -3.58 -10.20 -4.16
N SER A 28 -2.67 -11.08 -4.60
CA SER A 28 -1.67 -10.70 -5.59
C SER A 28 -2.34 -10.34 -6.92
N PHE A 29 -1.67 -9.50 -7.72
CA PHE A 29 -2.21 -9.03 -9.01
C PHE A 29 -2.57 -10.19 -9.96
N ASP A 30 -1.80 -11.27 -9.94
CA ASP A 30 -2.07 -12.48 -10.73
C ASP A 30 -3.06 -13.45 -10.06
N SER A 31 -3.64 -13.07 -8.95
CA SER A 31 -4.61 -13.83 -8.13
C SER A 31 -4.10 -15.19 -7.61
N LYS A 32 -2.79 -15.46 -7.70
CA LYS A 32 -2.23 -16.75 -7.24
C LYS A 32 -1.96 -16.80 -5.75
N THR A 33 -1.79 -15.66 -5.11
CA THR A 33 -1.51 -15.58 -3.67
C THR A 33 -2.62 -14.80 -2.99
N VAL A 34 -3.19 -15.39 -1.96
CA VAL A 34 -4.19 -14.75 -1.10
C VAL A 34 -3.70 -14.80 0.34
N LEU A 35 -3.62 -13.65 0.98
CA LEU A 35 -3.31 -13.52 2.40
C LEU A 35 -4.57 -13.11 3.15
N ASP A 36 -5.23 -14.08 3.77
CA ASP A 36 -6.46 -13.86 4.54
C ASP A 36 -6.16 -13.56 6.01
N PHE A 37 -6.82 -12.54 6.52
CA PHE A 37 -6.87 -12.20 7.94
C PHE A 37 -8.29 -12.47 8.44
N LYS A 38 -8.41 -13.40 9.37
CA LYS A 38 -9.68 -13.93 9.90
C LYS A 38 -9.89 -13.46 11.32
N GLY A 39 -11.10 -13.70 11.84
CA GLY A 39 -11.46 -13.47 13.23
C GLY A 39 -12.44 -12.33 13.41
N ASN A 40 -12.42 -11.73 14.58
CA ASN A 40 -13.26 -10.58 14.91
C ASN A 40 -12.51 -9.27 14.66
N LEU A 41 -13.25 -8.27 14.26
CA LEU A 41 -12.75 -6.91 14.13
C LEU A 41 -12.73 -6.27 15.51
N CYS A 42 -11.56 -5.77 15.90
CA CYS A 42 -11.34 -5.06 17.15
C CYS A 42 -10.81 -3.65 16.87
N GLU A 43 -11.33 -2.66 17.56
CA GLU A 43 -10.71 -1.33 17.56
C GLU A 43 -9.45 -1.37 18.43
N ILE A 44 -8.38 -0.72 17.97
CA ILE A 44 -7.07 -0.67 18.65
C ILE A 44 -6.60 0.78 18.76
N SER A 45 -6.10 1.16 19.92
CA SER A 45 -5.59 2.51 20.16
C SER A 45 -4.18 2.72 19.60
N LYS A 46 -3.79 3.99 19.41
CA LYS A 46 -2.41 4.34 18.99
C LYS A 46 -1.37 3.84 19.99
N GLU A 47 -1.69 3.84 21.28
CA GLU A 47 -0.80 3.37 22.34
C GLU A 47 -0.58 1.85 22.26
N GLU A 48 -1.65 1.11 22.04
CA GLU A 48 -1.55 -0.34 21.83
C GLU A 48 -0.75 -0.68 20.55
N ILE A 49 -0.94 0.10 19.48
CA ILE A 49 -0.14 -0.06 18.25
C ILE A 49 1.35 0.16 18.55
N LEU A 50 1.71 1.18 19.32
CA LEU A 50 3.11 1.46 19.68
C LEU A 50 3.74 0.33 20.50
N ASN A 51 2.93 -0.41 21.26
CA ASN A 51 3.36 -1.56 22.07
C ASN A 51 3.42 -2.86 21.27
N LEU A 52 2.99 -2.88 20.01
CA LEU A 52 3.12 -4.06 19.16
C LEU A 52 4.60 -4.39 18.90
N ASN A 53 4.99 -5.60 19.23
CA ASN A 53 6.33 -6.08 18.92
C ASN A 53 6.41 -6.54 17.47
N VAL A 54 6.44 -5.58 16.54
CA VAL A 54 6.58 -5.86 15.11
C VAL A 54 8.05 -5.81 14.75
N SER A 55 8.66 -6.97 14.65
CA SER A 55 10.08 -7.10 14.29
C SER A 55 10.26 -8.20 13.24
N PRO A 56 11.07 -8.00 12.22
CA PRO A 56 11.41 -9.06 11.28
C PRO A 56 12.04 -10.23 12.03
N LYS A 57 11.45 -11.42 11.94
CA LYS A 57 11.93 -12.61 12.65
C LYS A 57 13.10 -13.30 11.95
N SER A 58 13.36 -12.97 10.70
CA SER A 58 14.48 -13.57 9.96
C SER A 58 15.24 -12.49 9.21
N LYS A 59 16.56 -12.68 9.10
CA LYS A 59 17.33 -12.08 8.01
C LYS A 59 16.87 -12.81 6.76
N SER A 60 15.82 -12.30 6.11
CA SER A 60 15.47 -12.77 4.76
C SER A 60 16.75 -12.76 3.94
N PRO A 61 17.10 -13.84 3.24
CA PRO A 61 18.20 -13.79 2.32
C PRO A 61 17.89 -12.59 1.41
N LEU A 62 18.82 -11.64 1.36
CA LEU A 62 18.74 -10.55 0.39
C LEU A 62 18.67 -11.22 -0.97
N LEU A 63 17.45 -11.37 -1.50
CA LEU A 63 17.31 -11.63 -2.92
C LEU A 63 18.14 -10.55 -3.59
N GLU A 64 19.06 -10.93 -4.47
CA GLU A 64 19.79 -9.99 -5.31
C GLU A 64 18.77 -9.25 -6.19
N ILE A 65 18.09 -8.30 -5.57
CA ILE A 65 17.24 -7.37 -6.30
C ILE A 65 18.20 -6.43 -6.97
N ALA A 66 18.31 -6.56 -8.29
CA ALA A 66 19.11 -5.64 -9.09
C ALA A 66 18.78 -4.21 -8.67
N LYS A 67 19.80 -3.46 -8.23
CA LYS A 67 19.64 -2.06 -7.85
C LYS A 67 19.15 -1.31 -9.07
N GLU A 68 17.92 -0.81 -8.99
CA GLU A 68 17.42 0.06 -10.03
C GLU A 68 18.03 1.45 -9.88
N THR A 69 18.84 1.85 -10.85
CA THR A 69 19.44 3.19 -10.88
C THR A 69 18.48 4.18 -11.57
N PRO A 70 18.67 5.52 -11.36
CA PRO A 70 17.91 6.51 -12.11
C PRO A 70 18.00 6.31 -13.63
N GLU A 71 19.18 5.94 -14.13
CA GLU A 71 19.43 5.72 -15.56
C GLU A 71 18.68 4.49 -16.07
N SER A 72 18.68 3.37 -15.30
CA SER A 72 17.94 2.16 -15.67
C SER A 72 16.43 2.43 -15.70
N TYR A 73 15.93 3.27 -14.78
CA TYR A 73 14.53 3.64 -14.76
C TYR A 73 14.17 4.59 -15.92
N ALA A 74 15.02 5.57 -16.22
CA ALA A 74 14.85 6.45 -17.39
C ALA A 74 14.82 5.63 -18.69
N HIS A 75 15.67 4.60 -18.82
CA HIS A 75 15.65 3.68 -19.95
C HIS A 75 14.32 2.93 -20.07
N LYS A 76 13.75 2.43 -18.95
CA LYS A 76 12.41 1.81 -18.94
C LYS A 76 11.32 2.77 -19.42
N ILE A 77 11.39 4.05 -19.00
CA ILE A 77 10.45 5.07 -19.47
C ILE A 77 10.55 5.27 -20.98
N SER A 78 11.78 5.35 -21.53
CA SER A 78 11.99 5.45 -22.98
C SER A 78 11.41 4.26 -23.72
N GLN A 79 11.70 3.04 -23.25
CA GLN A 79 11.14 1.82 -23.84
C GLN A 79 9.61 1.79 -23.80
N ALA A 80 9.02 2.27 -22.69
CA ALA A 80 7.56 2.34 -22.55
C ALA A 80 6.95 3.32 -23.55
N LYS A 81 7.58 4.50 -23.75
CA LYS A 81 7.16 5.48 -24.76
C LYS A 81 7.22 4.88 -26.16
N ASP A 82 8.36 4.30 -26.54
CA ASP A 82 8.55 3.65 -27.83
C ASP A 82 7.51 2.54 -28.07
N PHE A 83 7.16 1.80 -27.00
CA PHE A 83 6.15 0.75 -27.07
C PHE A 83 4.75 1.31 -27.30
N ILE A 84 4.38 2.39 -26.61
CA ILE A 84 3.09 3.08 -26.79
C ILE A 84 2.98 3.63 -28.20
N GLU A 85 4.04 4.28 -28.73
CA GLU A 85 4.05 4.87 -30.08
C GLU A 85 3.90 3.83 -31.20
N LYS A 86 4.46 2.62 -30.99
CA LYS A 86 4.46 1.54 -32.00
C LYS A 86 3.24 0.60 -31.92
N ASN A 87 2.45 0.70 -30.88
CA ASN A 87 1.33 -0.21 -30.62
C ASN A 87 0.05 0.58 -30.32
N GLU A 88 -1.08 -0.10 -30.31
CA GLU A 88 -2.38 0.50 -29.98
C GLU A 88 -2.58 0.81 -28.48
N LEU A 89 -1.58 0.54 -27.66
CA LEU A 89 -1.63 0.78 -26.23
C LEU A 89 -1.53 2.28 -25.94
N LYS A 90 -2.55 2.84 -25.31
CA LYS A 90 -2.60 4.30 -25.04
C LYS A 90 -1.95 4.68 -23.72
N LYS A 91 -1.77 3.72 -22.79
CA LYS A 91 -1.27 3.97 -21.44
C LYS A 91 -0.52 2.77 -20.90
N LEU A 92 0.58 3.03 -20.20
CA LEU A 92 1.34 2.04 -19.44
C LEU A 92 1.68 2.61 -18.06
N VAL A 93 1.49 1.83 -17.01
CA VAL A 93 1.89 2.20 -15.65
C VAL A 93 3.18 1.46 -15.29
N LEU A 94 4.22 2.22 -14.96
CA LEU A 94 5.50 1.68 -14.54
C LEU A 94 5.60 1.72 -13.01
N SER A 95 6.12 0.64 -12.43
CA SER A 95 6.47 0.59 -11.01
C SER A 95 7.98 0.67 -10.82
N ARG A 96 8.39 1.24 -9.69
CA ARG A 96 9.78 1.30 -9.25
C ARG A 96 9.93 0.61 -7.90
N ARG A 97 11.03 -0.12 -7.75
CA ARG A 97 11.44 -0.71 -6.47
C ARG A 97 12.72 -0.04 -5.99
N LYS A 98 12.75 0.29 -4.69
CA LYS A 98 13.94 0.78 -4.02
C LYS A 98 14.26 -0.15 -2.86
N LEU A 99 15.43 -0.76 -2.89
CA LEU A 99 15.93 -1.53 -1.76
C LEU A 99 16.66 -0.59 -0.81
N LEU A 100 16.22 -0.55 0.44
CA LEU A 100 16.90 0.14 1.52
C LEU A 100 17.51 -0.92 2.44
N MET A 101 18.83 -0.92 2.55
CA MET A 101 19.52 -1.73 3.54
C MET A 101 19.53 -0.99 4.87
N TYR A 102 18.89 -1.58 5.86
CA TYR A 102 18.94 -1.09 7.22
C TYR A 102 20.10 -1.81 7.93
N LEU A 103 21.20 -1.11 8.09
CA LEU A 103 22.28 -1.58 8.95
C LEU A 103 21.87 -1.32 10.39
N ASP A 104 21.96 -2.32 11.24
CA ASP A 104 21.76 -2.19 12.69
C ASP A 104 22.87 -1.32 13.28
N ILE A 105 22.71 -0.01 13.10
CA ILE A 105 23.60 0.98 13.67
C ILE A 105 22.90 1.49 14.92
N ASP A 106 23.34 1.01 16.08
CA ASP A 106 22.90 1.33 17.44
C ASP A 106 21.48 0.88 17.83
N SER A 107 21.42 0.15 18.93
CA SER A 107 20.19 -0.33 19.59
C SER A 107 19.22 0.80 19.98
N GLU A 108 19.65 2.03 20.04
CA GLU A 108 18.82 3.21 20.36
C GLU A 108 18.05 3.77 19.17
N LYS A 109 18.48 3.48 17.94
CA LYS A 109 17.83 3.96 16.69
C LYS A 109 17.06 2.89 15.95
N LYS A 110 16.60 1.87 16.66
CA LYS A 110 15.83 0.78 16.06
C LYS A 110 14.59 1.34 15.35
N LEU A 111 14.43 1.03 14.06
CA LEU A 111 13.26 1.43 13.30
C LEU A 111 11.99 0.86 13.96
N SER A 112 11.19 1.71 14.53
CA SER A 112 9.89 1.30 15.04
C SER A 112 8.88 1.30 13.89
N LEU A 113 8.53 0.10 13.42
CA LEU A 113 7.52 -0.05 12.36
C LEU A 113 6.15 0.47 12.81
N ALA A 114 5.82 0.32 14.09
CA ALA A 114 4.60 0.87 14.66
C ALA A 114 4.55 2.41 14.59
N LYS A 115 5.64 3.09 14.98
CA LYS A 115 5.75 4.56 14.82
C LYS A 115 5.69 4.98 13.35
N SER A 116 6.37 4.23 12.48
CA SER A 116 6.37 4.50 11.03
C SER A 116 4.97 4.37 10.45
N PHE A 117 4.22 3.35 10.86
CA PHE A 117 2.84 3.13 10.43
C PHE A 117 1.91 4.27 10.88
N LEU A 118 2.00 4.70 12.14
CA LEU A 118 1.18 5.80 12.64
C LEU A 118 1.48 7.10 11.87
N LYS A 119 2.77 7.44 11.71
CA LYS A 119 3.17 8.62 10.94
C LYS A 119 2.73 8.54 9.48
N PHE A 120 2.84 7.37 8.86
CA PHE A 120 2.36 7.14 7.51
C PHE A 120 0.85 7.36 7.40
N SER A 121 0.08 6.80 8.34
CA SER A 121 -1.39 6.95 8.37
C SER A 121 -1.84 8.40 8.61
N GLU A 122 -1.06 9.18 9.36
CA GLU A 122 -1.31 10.62 9.55
C GLU A 122 -0.98 11.45 8.30
N SER A 123 0.04 11.04 7.54
CA SER A 123 0.42 11.70 6.29
C SER A 123 -0.56 11.45 5.15
N TYR A 124 -1.31 10.36 5.22
CA TYR A 124 -2.27 9.95 4.18
C TYR A 124 -3.65 9.66 4.81
N PRO A 125 -4.38 10.71 5.26
CA PRO A 125 -5.63 10.53 5.98
C PRO A 125 -6.72 9.82 5.15
N SER A 126 -6.79 10.12 3.86
CA SER A 126 -7.79 9.54 2.94
C SER A 126 -7.38 8.20 2.33
N ALA A 127 -6.26 7.61 2.79
CA ALA A 127 -5.85 6.29 2.32
C ALA A 127 -6.29 5.19 3.28
N PHE A 128 -6.57 4.01 2.71
CA PHE A 128 -6.56 2.77 3.48
C PHE A 128 -5.11 2.45 3.81
N CYS A 129 -4.75 2.50 5.08
CA CYS A 129 -3.40 2.22 5.55
C CYS A 129 -3.36 0.90 6.31
N TYR A 130 -2.31 0.11 6.09
CA TYR A 130 -2.18 -1.19 6.73
C TYR A 130 -0.74 -1.49 7.17
N LEU A 131 -0.66 -2.28 8.22
CA LEU A 131 0.57 -2.92 8.72
C LEU A 131 0.22 -4.37 9.07
N PHE A 132 0.89 -5.34 8.47
CA PHE A 132 0.69 -6.72 8.85
C PHE A 132 2.00 -7.52 8.92
N GLU A 133 1.97 -8.57 9.76
CA GLU A 133 2.96 -9.63 9.78
C GLU A 133 2.26 -10.95 9.44
N LYS A 134 2.75 -11.62 8.42
CA LYS A 134 2.29 -12.96 8.03
C LYS A 134 3.43 -13.75 7.40
N ASN A 135 3.55 -15.02 7.75
CA ASN A 135 4.57 -15.93 7.22
C ASN A 135 6.03 -15.45 7.41
N GLY A 136 6.28 -14.65 8.46
CA GLY A 136 7.61 -14.09 8.74
C GLY A 136 7.94 -12.81 7.96
N GLU A 137 7.04 -12.37 7.10
CA GLU A 137 7.17 -11.11 6.37
C GLU A 137 6.32 -10.02 7.01
N ILE A 138 6.81 -8.78 6.91
CA ILE A 138 6.11 -7.60 7.38
C ILE A 138 5.85 -6.69 6.18
N TRP A 139 4.61 -6.27 6.06
CA TRP A 139 4.18 -5.36 5.01
C TRP A 139 3.51 -4.15 5.61
N MET A 140 3.86 -2.97 5.09
CA MET A 140 3.22 -1.71 5.41
C MET A 140 2.95 -0.95 4.11
N GLY A 141 1.77 -0.39 3.99
CA GLY A 141 1.40 0.36 2.80
C GLY A 141 0.07 1.06 2.94
N GLY A 142 -0.30 1.74 1.87
CA GLY A 142 -1.59 2.41 1.77
C GLY A 142 -1.98 2.60 0.31
N PHE A 143 -3.29 2.76 0.11
CA PHE A 143 -3.87 3.09 -1.18
C PHE A 143 -5.11 3.97 -0.97
N SER A 144 -5.28 4.94 -1.83
CA SER A 144 -6.39 5.91 -1.80
C SER A 144 -7.53 5.55 -2.75
N GLU A 145 -7.32 4.58 -3.62
CA GLU A 145 -8.27 4.23 -4.66
C GLU A 145 -9.21 3.11 -4.20
N VAL A 146 -10.51 3.29 -4.41
CA VAL A 146 -11.54 2.30 -4.10
C VAL A 146 -12.08 1.72 -5.39
N LEU A 147 -11.76 0.46 -5.67
CA LEU A 147 -12.30 -0.24 -6.85
C LEU A 147 -13.82 -0.37 -6.79
N GLY A 148 -14.35 -0.66 -5.63
CA GLY A 148 -15.79 -0.74 -5.40
C GLY A 148 -16.13 -0.88 -3.93
N LYS A 149 -17.27 -0.33 -3.55
CA LYS A 149 -17.86 -0.42 -2.21
C LYS A 149 -19.32 -0.80 -2.35
N PHE A 150 -19.73 -1.80 -1.61
CA PHE A 150 -21.13 -2.24 -1.58
C PHE A 150 -21.70 -2.07 -0.17
N ASP A 151 -22.75 -1.28 -0.05
CA ASP A 151 -23.48 -1.11 1.19
C ASP A 151 -24.71 -2.06 1.19
N LYS A 152 -24.67 -3.03 2.08
CA LYS A 152 -25.74 -4.05 2.21
C LYS A 152 -27.07 -3.49 2.73
N ASN A 153 -27.02 -2.38 3.46
CA ASN A 153 -28.24 -1.79 4.05
C ASN A 153 -29.03 -0.98 3.03
N THR A 154 -28.30 -0.22 2.20
CA THR A 154 -28.90 0.60 1.14
C THR A 154 -28.96 -0.09 -0.22
N ASN A 155 -28.26 -1.22 -0.36
CA ASN A 155 -28.11 -1.97 -1.61
C ASN A 155 -27.45 -1.14 -2.73
N ILE A 156 -26.61 -0.18 -2.33
CA ILE A 156 -25.89 0.72 -3.25
C ILE A 156 -24.47 0.19 -3.48
N PHE A 157 -24.07 0.15 -4.74
CA PHE A 157 -22.69 -0.09 -5.16
C PHE A 157 -22.08 1.22 -5.63
N GLU A 158 -20.97 1.61 -5.02
CA GLU A 158 -20.17 2.77 -5.38
C GLU A 158 -18.85 2.32 -5.99
N THR A 159 -18.39 3.00 -7.02
CA THR A 159 -17.08 2.83 -7.62
C THR A 159 -16.50 4.18 -7.97
N MET A 160 -15.17 4.30 -7.98
CA MET A 160 -14.52 5.51 -8.45
C MET A 160 -13.83 5.27 -9.79
N SER A 161 -13.84 6.30 -10.64
CA SER A 161 -13.04 6.29 -11.85
C SER A 161 -11.58 6.51 -11.47
N VAL A 162 -10.77 5.47 -11.68
CA VAL A 162 -9.36 5.46 -11.30
C VAL A 162 -8.50 5.79 -12.51
N ALA A 163 -7.45 6.58 -12.27
CA ALA A 163 -6.44 6.90 -13.28
C ALA A 163 -6.97 7.63 -14.52
N GLY A 164 -7.87 8.59 -14.34
CA GLY A 164 -8.21 9.59 -15.35
C GLY A 164 -6.98 10.43 -15.69
N THR A 165 -6.25 10.06 -16.75
CA THR A 165 -5.09 10.82 -17.21
C THR A 165 -5.51 11.62 -18.44
N LEU A 166 -5.38 12.92 -18.34
CA LEU A 166 -5.59 13.83 -19.46
C LEU A 166 -4.25 14.36 -19.95
N PRO A 167 -4.10 14.64 -21.26
CA PRO A 167 -2.96 15.41 -21.76
C PRO A 167 -2.96 16.79 -21.07
N LEU A 168 -1.82 17.20 -20.55
CA LEU A 168 -1.66 18.55 -20.03
C LEU A 168 -1.53 19.48 -21.24
N GLU A 169 -2.47 20.38 -21.43
CA GLU A 169 -2.36 21.44 -22.43
C GLU A 169 -1.58 22.62 -21.85
N GLU A 170 -0.74 23.25 -22.68
CA GLU A 170 0.17 24.33 -22.23
C GLU A 170 -0.54 25.54 -21.58
N ASN A 171 -1.85 25.68 -21.76
CA ASN A 171 -2.64 26.80 -21.27
C ASN A 171 -3.62 26.46 -20.14
N TRP A 172 -3.53 25.25 -19.56
CA TRP A 172 -4.41 24.89 -18.45
C TRP A 172 -4.01 25.64 -17.18
N SER A 173 -4.98 26.31 -16.58
CA SER A 173 -4.82 26.89 -15.25
C SER A 173 -4.87 25.82 -14.16
N ASP A 174 -4.30 26.11 -13.00
CA ASP A 174 -4.32 25.19 -11.84
C ASP A 174 -5.75 24.73 -11.48
N LYS A 175 -6.75 25.57 -11.71
CA LYS A 175 -8.16 25.23 -11.49
C LYS A 175 -8.72 24.18 -12.45
N GLU A 176 -8.28 24.19 -13.71
CA GLU A 176 -8.71 23.21 -14.72
C GLU A 176 -8.00 21.86 -14.55
N ILE A 177 -6.92 21.81 -13.76
CA ILE A 177 -6.21 20.59 -13.41
C ILE A 177 -6.85 19.89 -12.20
N GLU A 178 -7.54 20.65 -11.33
CA GLU A 178 -8.16 20.15 -10.09
C GLU A 178 -9.62 19.68 -10.27
N GLU A 179 -10.29 20.02 -11.37
CA GLU A 179 -11.63 19.54 -11.73
C GLU A 179 -11.58 18.23 -12.56
#